data_5446a091796e8de8e74c1b5c8affaa63
#
_entry.id   5446a091796e8de8e74c1b5c8affaa63
#
_cell.length_a   1.000
_cell.length_b   1.000
_cell.length_c   1.000
_cell.angle_alpha   90.00
_cell.angle_beta   90.00
_cell.angle_gamma   90.00
#
_symmetry.space_group_name_H-M   'P 1'
#
loop_
_entity.id
_entity.type
_entity.pdbx_description
1 polymer ?
#
loop_
_entity_poly.entity_id
_entity_poly.type
_entity_poly.pdbx_seq_one_letter_code
_entity_poly.pdbx_strand_id
1 'polypeptide(L)'
;MTRRLCSISVDLDETPNYFQIHDLPPPDPASPAANAVYDAAIPRLVRFAEAHDLPLTLFAIGQDLARPANARGLRALCDRGHAVENHSFSHRYDLTLLPPKTIEREIEDGALAIEKATGTRPAGFRAPGYTLSDAVLDALETIGTRFDSSVFPCPPYYSAKALVMGAMRVTGRKSRSILDSPRVLLAPSRPYRPGRSWHRRGNRPLIELPIQVTPILRLPVIGTSVGLAGPSVARLLAKACSRQSFVNLELHGMDVLEPTDGLSALEPRQPELRTSLDRRLRALSAFVDTLRAAGFSFVRLSEAAEELRKGL
;
A
#
# COMPACT_ATOMS: atom_id res chain seq x y z
N MET A 1 -29.54 -4.73 -3.23
CA MET A 1 -28.29 -5.49 -3.07
C MET A 1 -27.16 -4.49 -2.85
N THR A 2 -26.34 -4.65 -1.82
CA THR A 2 -25.19 -3.77 -1.56
C THR A 2 -24.19 -3.97 -2.69
N ARG A 3 -23.71 -2.86 -3.28
CA ARG A 3 -22.70 -2.86 -4.35
C ARG A 3 -21.40 -3.50 -3.82
N ARG A 4 -20.79 -4.40 -4.58
CA ARG A 4 -19.48 -4.96 -4.24
C ARG A 4 -18.38 -4.09 -4.80
N LEU A 5 -17.43 -3.69 -3.97
CA LEU A 5 -16.40 -2.75 -4.33
C LEU A 5 -15.01 -3.40 -4.28
N CYS A 6 -14.19 -3.09 -5.25
CA CYS A 6 -12.76 -3.41 -5.24
C CYS A 6 -11.95 -2.13 -5.45
N SER A 7 -10.92 -1.93 -4.65
CA SER A 7 -9.92 -0.89 -4.87
C SER A 7 -8.56 -1.51 -5.11
N ILE A 8 -7.82 -0.94 -6.06
CA ILE A 8 -6.41 -1.24 -6.26
C ILE A 8 -5.63 -0.04 -5.76
N SER A 9 -4.84 -0.25 -4.72
CA SER A 9 -4.00 0.77 -4.11
C SER A 9 -2.53 0.42 -4.31
N VAL A 10 -1.69 1.43 -4.44
CA VAL A 10 -0.25 1.26 -4.72
C VAL A 10 0.55 2.14 -3.79
N ASP A 11 1.46 1.54 -3.04
CA ASP A 11 2.44 2.26 -2.26
C ASP A 11 3.63 2.63 -3.16
N LEU A 12 3.95 3.92 -3.20
CA LEU A 12 5.01 4.48 -4.05
C LEU A 12 6.37 4.54 -3.33
N ASP A 13 6.69 3.46 -2.60
CA ASP A 13 7.99 3.32 -1.94
C ASP A 13 9.10 3.33 -2.98
N GLU A 14 9.85 4.43 -3.09
CA GLU A 14 10.94 4.49 -4.05
C GLU A 14 12.09 3.54 -3.67
N THR A 15 12.81 3.06 -4.67
CA THR A 15 13.76 1.95 -4.56
C THR A 15 14.84 2.13 -3.49
N PRO A 16 15.36 3.34 -3.18
CA PRO A 16 16.28 3.52 -2.05
C PRO A 16 15.76 2.95 -0.73
N ASN A 17 14.44 2.92 -0.50
CA ASN A 17 13.85 2.32 0.69
C ASN A 17 14.12 0.81 0.75
N TYR A 18 14.02 0.11 -0.39
CA TYR A 18 14.30 -1.33 -0.49
C TYR A 18 15.79 -1.64 -0.27
N PHE A 19 16.69 -0.82 -0.82
CA PHE A 19 18.11 -0.95 -0.54
C PHE A 19 18.40 -0.85 0.96
N GLN A 20 17.79 0.13 1.63
CA GLN A 20 17.95 0.33 3.07
C GLN A 20 17.35 -0.79 3.92
N ILE A 21 16.18 -1.35 3.54
CA ILE A 21 15.59 -2.51 4.23
C ILE A 21 16.53 -3.71 4.19
N HIS A 22 17.25 -3.90 3.08
CA HIS A 22 18.15 -5.02 2.88
C HIS A 22 19.60 -4.76 3.31
N ASP A 23 19.87 -3.62 3.97
CA ASP A 23 21.21 -3.22 4.38
C ASP A 23 22.19 -3.17 3.20
N LEU A 24 21.73 -2.58 2.10
CA LEU A 24 22.49 -2.34 0.88
C LEU A 24 22.77 -0.82 0.75
N PRO A 25 23.91 -0.45 0.12
CA PRO A 25 24.15 0.95 -0.26
C PRO A 25 23.00 1.43 -1.17
N PRO A 26 22.47 2.65 -0.96
CA PRO A 26 21.46 3.20 -1.83
C PRO A 26 22.01 3.35 -3.26
N PRO A 27 21.16 3.29 -4.29
CA PRO A 27 21.58 3.51 -5.66
C PRO A 27 22.10 4.95 -5.83
N ASP A 28 22.95 5.15 -6.83
CA ASP A 28 23.37 6.49 -7.24
C ASP A 28 22.11 7.32 -7.57
N PRO A 29 21.93 8.50 -6.98
CA PRO A 29 20.80 9.38 -7.26
C PRO A 29 20.61 9.73 -8.77
N ALA A 30 21.67 9.67 -9.55
CA ALA A 30 21.64 9.90 -11.01
C ALA A 30 21.27 8.61 -11.79
N SER A 31 21.25 7.44 -11.15
CA SER A 31 20.92 6.19 -11.83
C SER A 31 19.40 6.03 -12.03
N PRO A 32 18.97 5.28 -13.07
CA PRO A 32 17.56 4.94 -13.27
C PRO A 32 16.95 4.24 -12.05
N ALA A 33 17.76 3.46 -11.32
CA ALA A 33 17.31 2.78 -10.11
C ALA A 33 16.75 3.72 -9.05
N ALA A 34 17.33 4.91 -8.89
CA ALA A 34 16.95 5.82 -7.79
C ALA A 34 15.51 6.35 -7.87
N ASN A 35 14.90 6.32 -9.06
CA ASN A 35 13.54 6.82 -9.30
C ASN A 35 12.69 5.81 -10.09
N ALA A 36 13.00 4.51 -10.00
CA ALA A 36 12.37 3.49 -10.84
C ALA A 36 10.87 3.34 -10.59
N VAL A 37 10.39 3.63 -9.39
CA VAL A 37 8.95 3.58 -9.08
C VAL A 37 8.21 4.65 -9.87
N TYR A 38 8.68 5.89 -9.86
CA TYR A 38 8.04 6.97 -10.61
C TYR A 38 8.29 6.85 -12.12
N ASP A 39 9.50 6.49 -12.54
CA ASP A 39 9.89 6.54 -13.96
C ASP A 39 9.52 5.27 -14.75
N ALA A 40 9.41 4.11 -14.10
CA ALA A 40 9.09 2.83 -14.75
C ALA A 40 7.82 2.16 -14.21
N ALA A 41 7.65 2.05 -12.86
CA ALA A 41 6.51 1.34 -12.31
C ALA A 41 5.19 2.08 -12.54
N ILE A 42 5.11 3.38 -12.27
CA ILE A 42 3.87 4.17 -12.50
C ILE A 42 3.40 4.05 -13.96
N PRO A 43 4.22 4.26 -14.99
CA PRO A 43 3.79 4.06 -16.38
C PRO A 43 3.26 2.66 -16.68
N ARG A 44 3.82 1.61 -16.06
CA ARG A 44 3.35 0.22 -16.23
C ARG A 44 2.00 0.01 -15.56
N LEU A 45 1.84 0.51 -14.33
CA LEU A 45 0.58 0.45 -13.57
C LEU A 45 -0.55 1.20 -14.27
N VAL A 46 -0.24 2.36 -14.85
CA VAL A 46 -1.22 3.16 -15.59
C VAL A 46 -1.68 2.40 -16.84
N ARG A 47 -0.75 1.83 -17.62
CA ARG A 47 -1.14 0.99 -18.77
C ARG A 47 -1.99 -0.21 -18.35
N PHE A 48 -1.66 -0.84 -17.21
CA PHE A 48 -2.47 -1.92 -16.66
C PHE A 48 -3.87 -1.42 -16.28
N ALA A 49 -3.97 -0.29 -15.61
CA ALA A 49 -5.23 0.30 -15.19
C ALA A 49 -6.13 0.67 -16.39
N GLU A 50 -5.54 1.26 -17.43
CA GLU A 50 -6.24 1.58 -18.68
C GLU A 50 -6.73 0.32 -19.41
N ALA A 51 -5.89 -0.70 -19.52
CA ALA A 51 -6.26 -1.96 -20.17
C ALA A 51 -7.43 -2.68 -19.46
N HIS A 52 -7.60 -2.41 -18.17
CA HIS A 52 -8.66 -2.99 -17.35
C HIS A 52 -9.77 -1.99 -16.99
N ASP A 53 -9.76 -0.76 -17.50
CA ASP A 53 -10.74 0.29 -17.17
C ASP A 53 -11.02 0.37 -15.66
N LEU A 54 -9.96 0.69 -14.89
CA LEU A 54 -10.06 0.80 -13.43
C LEU A 54 -9.24 2.00 -12.89
N PRO A 55 -9.72 2.69 -11.83
CA PRO A 55 -8.96 3.72 -11.17
C PRO A 55 -7.94 3.11 -10.19
N LEU A 56 -6.84 3.82 -9.98
CA LEU A 56 -5.85 3.50 -8.95
C LEU A 56 -5.95 4.51 -7.80
N THR A 57 -5.56 4.06 -6.61
CA THR A 57 -5.24 4.93 -5.47
C THR A 57 -3.76 4.80 -5.16
N LEU A 58 -3.01 5.89 -5.28
CA LEU A 58 -1.55 5.93 -5.15
C LEU A 58 -1.20 6.57 -3.80
N PHE A 59 -0.51 5.86 -2.93
CA PHE A 59 -0.01 6.41 -1.66
C PHE A 59 1.40 6.97 -1.88
N ALA A 60 1.50 8.30 -1.90
CA ALA A 60 2.73 9.01 -2.22
C ALA A 60 3.48 9.48 -0.98
N ILE A 61 4.80 9.37 -1.02
CA ILE A 61 5.72 9.90 -0.01
C ILE A 61 5.95 11.38 -0.30
N GLY A 62 5.72 12.25 0.69
CA GLY A 62 5.77 13.70 0.51
C GLY A 62 7.11 14.22 0.02
N GLN A 63 8.23 13.72 0.55
CA GLN A 63 9.59 14.15 0.17
C GLN A 63 9.93 13.81 -1.28
N ASP A 64 9.35 12.76 -1.87
CA ASP A 64 9.63 12.37 -3.26
C ASP A 64 9.05 13.37 -4.27
N LEU A 65 8.09 14.20 -3.81
CA LEU A 65 7.47 15.25 -4.61
C LEU A 65 8.34 16.52 -4.74
N ALA A 66 9.47 16.56 -4.03
CA ALA A 66 10.50 17.57 -4.27
C ALA A 66 11.10 17.46 -5.70
N ARG A 67 11.06 16.25 -6.31
CA ARG A 67 11.39 16.06 -7.72
C ARG A 67 10.23 16.57 -8.61
N PRO A 68 10.43 17.64 -9.41
CA PRO A 68 9.32 18.25 -10.18
C PRO A 68 8.64 17.28 -11.17
N ALA A 69 9.38 16.28 -11.67
CA ALA A 69 8.82 15.24 -12.55
C ALA A 69 7.78 14.38 -11.83
N ASN A 70 8.04 14.00 -10.56
CA ASN A 70 7.13 13.22 -9.75
C ASN A 70 5.84 13.98 -9.48
N ALA A 71 5.95 15.25 -9.05
CA ALA A 71 4.80 16.11 -8.79
C ALA A 71 3.91 16.28 -10.04
N ARG A 72 4.54 16.58 -11.21
CA ARG A 72 3.79 16.69 -12.47
C ARG A 72 3.15 15.38 -12.89
N GLY A 73 3.85 14.24 -12.72
CA GLY A 73 3.32 12.92 -13.02
C GLY A 73 2.08 12.59 -12.20
N LEU A 74 2.12 12.81 -10.89
CA LEU A 74 0.96 12.55 -10.02
C LEU A 74 -0.21 13.51 -10.31
N ARG A 75 0.06 14.77 -10.62
CA ARG A 75 -0.99 15.70 -11.06
C ARG A 75 -1.72 15.19 -12.30
N ALA A 76 -0.97 14.78 -13.33
CA ALA A 76 -1.54 14.24 -14.56
C ALA A 76 -2.37 12.95 -14.30
N LEU A 77 -2.02 12.15 -13.30
CA LEU A 77 -2.80 10.97 -12.91
C LEU A 77 -4.11 11.36 -12.22
N CYS A 78 -4.11 12.38 -11.37
CA CYS A 78 -5.35 12.92 -10.79
C CYS A 78 -6.30 13.42 -11.89
N ASP A 79 -5.78 14.13 -12.88
CA ASP A 79 -6.57 14.64 -14.02
C ASP A 79 -7.17 13.50 -14.88
N ARG A 80 -6.61 12.27 -14.80
CA ARG A 80 -7.09 11.05 -15.45
C ARG A 80 -7.99 10.19 -14.56
N GLY A 81 -8.39 10.69 -13.38
CA GLY A 81 -9.33 10.01 -12.49
C GLY A 81 -8.71 9.06 -11.47
N HIS A 82 -7.40 8.97 -11.35
CA HIS A 82 -6.72 8.28 -10.25
C HIS A 82 -6.72 9.15 -8.98
N ALA A 83 -6.51 8.56 -7.81
CA ALA A 83 -6.37 9.29 -6.55
C ALA A 83 -4.92 9.21 -6.05
N VAL A 84 -4.48 10.30 -5.41
CA VAL A 84 -3.21 10.34 -4.68
C VAL A 84 -3.51 10.57 -3.21
N GLU A 85 -3.07 9.66 -2.37
CA GLU A 85 -3.27 9.64 -0.93
C GLU A 85 -1.93 9.68 -0.21
N ASN A 86 -1.92 9.87 1.10
CA ASN A 86 -0.75 10.18 1.89
C ASN A 86 -0.04 8.93 2.44
N HIS A 87 1.27 8.80 2.16
CA HIS A 87 2.16 7.76 2.71
C HIS A 87 3.23 8.33 3.64
N SER A 88 2.88 9.34 4.44
CA SER A 88 3.76 10.19 5.26
C SER A 88 4.71 11.08 4.44
N PHE A 89 5.45 11.95 5.14
CA PHE A 89 6.39 12.85 4.47
C PHE A 89 7.71 12.17 4.11
N SER A 90 8.35 11.49 5.07
CA SER A 90 9.69 10.93 4.91
C SER A 90 9.76 9.39 5.01
N HIS A 91 8.61 8.72 4.94
CA HIS A 91 8.50 7.26 4.94
C HIS A 91 9.17 6.60 6.16
N ARG A 92 8.84 7.07 7.36
CA ARG A 92 9.42 6.54 8.60
C ARG A 92 8.75 5.26 9.03
N TYR A 93 9.49 4.15 9.01
CA TYR A 93 9.01 2.86 9.54
C TYR A 93 8.76 2.88 11.05
N ASP A 94 9.47 3.74 11.78
CA ASP A 94 9.32 3.93 13.24
C ASP A 94 8.27 4.99 13.61
N LEU A 95 7.38 5.35 12.70
CA LEU A 95 6.35 6.38 12.90
C LEU A 95 5.60 6.21 14.21
N THR A 96 5.20 4.98 14.55
CA THR A 96 4.44 4.67 15.77
C THR A 96 5.23 4.84 17.08
N LEU A 97 6.55 4.99 17.00
CA LEU A 97 7.45 5.16 18.15
C LEU A 97 7.81 6.63 18.38
N LEU A 98 7.40 7.52 17.50
CA LEU A 98 7.71 8.96 17.60
C LEU A 98 6.81 9.67 18.62
N PRO A 99 7.24 10.81 19.15
CA PRO A 99 6.39 11.68 19.95
C PRO A 99 5.14 12.12 19.14
N PRO A 100 3.97 12.26 19.78
CA PRO A 100 2.71 12.59 19.08
C PRO A 100 2.79 13.81 18.16
N LYS A 101 3.44 14.88 18.58
CA LYS A 101 3.66 16.08 17.76
C LYS A 101 4.51 15.83 16.51
N THR A 102 5.43 14.87 16.58
CA THR A 102 6.28 14.48 15.43
C THR A 102 5.48 13.61 14.47
N ILE A 103 4.63 12.73 14.99
CA ILE A 103 3.69 11.93 14.16
C ILE A 103 2.77 12.86 13.37
N GLU A 104 2.13 13.82 14.07
CA GLU A 104 1.23 14.79 13.47
C GLU A 104 1.92 15.57 12.35
N ARG A 105 3.13 16.09 12.61
CA ARG A 105 3.91 16.83 11.60
C ARG A 105 4.27 15.96 10.41
N GLU A 106 4.75 14.75 10.62
CA GLU A 106 5.15 13.81 9.56
C GLU A 106 3.98 13.50 8.62
N ILE A 107 2.78 13.38 9.16
CA ILE A 107 1.57 13.12 8.37
C ILE A 107 1.09 14.41 7.69
N GLU A 108 1.07 15.53 8.39
CA GLU A 108 0.61 16.82 7.83
C GLU A 108 1.53 17.33 6.74
N ASP A 109 2.86 17.28 6.93
CA ASP A 109 3.83 17.69 5.90
C ASP A 109 3.68 16.83 4.63
N GLY A 110 3.40 15.52 4.78
CA GLY A 110 3.07 14.64 3.65
C GLY A 110 1.81 15.10 2.92
N ALA A 111 0.74 15.39 3.66
CA ALA A 111 -0.52 15.85 3.08
C ALA A 111 -0.36 17.19 2.34
N LEU A 112 0.37 18.15 2.93
CA LEU A 112 0.66 19.45 2.31
C LEU A 112 1.51 19.33 1.05
N ALA A 113 2.50 18.43 1.04
CA ALA A 113 3.32 18.17 -0.15
C ALA A 113 2.48 17.62 -1.31
N ILE A 114 1.56 16.68 -1.02
CA ILE A 114 0.64 16.11 -2.01
C ILE A 114 -0.34 17.18 -2.51
N GLU A 115 -0.95 17.93 -1.62
CA GLU A 115 -1.87 19.02 -1.98
C GLU A 115 -1.19 20.05 -2.89
N LYS A 116 0.03 20.45 -2.57
CA LYS A 116 0.84 21.34 -3.42
C LYS A 116 1.11 20.75 -4.80
N ALA A 117 1.42 19.45 -4.86
CA ALA A 117 1.75 18.78 -6.12
C ALA A 117 0.53 18.53 -7.00
N THR A 118 -0.58 18.08 -6.41
CA THR A 118 -1.77 17.60 -7.14
C THR A 118 -2.91 18.62 -7.19
N GLY A 119 -2.90 19.63 -6.32
CA GLY A 119 -4.00 20.58 -6.13
C GLY A 119 -5.18 20.00 -5.36
N THR A 120 -5.04 18.80 -4.80
CA THR A 120 -6.09 18.12 -4.01
C THR A 120 -5.49 17.61 -2.72
N ARG A 121 -6.10 17.96 -1.58
CA ARG A 121 -5.69 17.43 -0.27
C ARG A 121 -6.05 15.95 -0.19
N PRO A 122 -5.11 15.06 0.21
CA PRO A 122 -5.40 13.65 0.37
C PRO A 122 -6.47 13.40 1.43
N ALA A 123 -7.38 12.49 1.15
CA ALA A 123 -8.46 12.11 2.05
C ALA A 123 -8.08 10.94 2.95
N GLY A 124 -7.09 10.17 2.56
CA GLY A 124 -6.66 8.94 3.21
C GLY A 124 -5.19 8.90 3.55
N PHE A 125 -4.86 7.92 4.38
CA PHE A 125 -3.50 7.65 4.83
C PHE A 125 -3.19 6.15 4.78
N ARG A 126 -1.93 5.82 4.54
CA ARG A 126 -1.34 4.50 4.81
C ARG A 126 0.00 4.69 5.50
N ALA A 127 0.19 4.00 6.62
CA ALA A 127 1.43 4.08 7.37
C ALA A 127 2.54 3.24 6.71
N PRO A 128 3.78 3.76 6.63
CA PRO A 128 4.93 2.99 6.18
C PRO A 128 5.06 1.66 6.94
N GLY A 129 5.24 0.57 6.16
CA GLY A 129 5.40 -0.78 6.71
C GLY A 129 4.17 -1.32 7.44
N TYR A 130 2.99 -0.73 7.22
CA TYR A 130 1.69 -1.12 7.79
C TYR A 130 1.66 -1.07 9.32
N THR A 131 2.38 -0.11 9.91
CA THR A 131 2.45 0.03 11.37
C THR A 131 1.43 1.06 11.86
N LEU A 132 0.61 0.70 12.85
CA LEU A 132 -0.43 1.58 13.36
C LEU A 132 -0.42 1.64 14.89
N SER A 133 -0.77 2.82 15.42
CA SER A 133 -0.97 3.06 16.86
C SER A 133 -2.14 4.00 17.10
N ASP A 134 -2.60 4.06 18.35
CA ASP A 134 -3.66 5.00 18.72
C ASP A 134 -3.20 6.45 18.51
N ALA A 135 -1.91 6.77 18.74
CA ALA A 135 -1.35 8.09 18.51
C ALA A 135 -1.34 8.48 17.01
N VAL A 136 -1.13 7.52 16.10
CA VAL A 136 -1.25 7.77 14.66
C VAL A 136 -2.70 8.08 14.29
N LEU A 137 -3.67 7.33 14.81
CA LEU A 137 -5.09 7.62 14.57
C LEU A 137 -5.51 8.98 15.14
N ASP A 138 -5.02 9.34 16.33
CA ASP A 138 -5.30 10.66 16.93
C ASP A 138 -4.75 11.80 16.06
N ALA A 139 -3.55 11.64 15.48
CA ALA A 139 -2.97 12.59 14.55
C ALA A 139 -3.79 12.68 13.25
N LEU A 140 -4.21 11.54 12.68
CA LEU A 140 -5.06 11.49 11.48
C LEU A 140 -6.40 12.22 11.69
N GLU A 141 -7.01 12.05 12.85
CA GLU A 141 -8.25 12.76 13.21
C GLU A 141 -8.02 14.26 13.35
N THR A 142 -6.90 14.66 14.00
CA THR A 142 -6.56 16.09 14.18
C THR A 142 -6.42 16.80 12.84
N ILE A 143 -5.80 16.16 11.84
CA ILE A 143 -5.61 16.75 10.50
C ILE A 143 -6.81 16.54 9.55
N GLY A 144 -7.87 15.87 10.00
CA GLY A 144 -9.11 15.68 9.25
C GLY A 144 -9.06 14.58 8.19
N THR A 145 -8.16 13.60 8.32
CA THR A 145 -8.12 12.41 7.46
C THR A 145 -9.41 11.60 7.58
N ARG A 146 -9.96 11.16 6.44
CA ARG A 146 -11.26 10.49 6.40
C ARG A 146 -11.18 8.99 6.50
N PHE A 147 -10.08 8.38 6.00
CA PHE A 147 -9.84 6.94 6.10
C PHE A 147 -8.35 6.62 6.30
N ASP A 148 -8.10 5.50 6.94
CA ASP A 148 -6.80 4.85 7.01
C ASP A 148 -6.84 3.50 6.28
N SER A 149 -5.71 3.04 5.79
CA SER A 149 -5.56 1.74 5.12
C SER A 149 -4.24 1.07 5.51
N SER A 150 -3.94 1.09 6.81
CA SER A 150 -2.67 0.57 7.33
C SER A 150 -2.77 -0.83 7.93
N VAL A 151 -3.98 -1.27 8.33
CA VAL A 151 -4.15 -2.55 9.02
C VAL A 151 -3.99 -3.72 8.04
N PHE A 152 -3.00 -4.57 8.31
CA PHE A 152 -2.77 -5.81 7.57
C PHE A 152 -2.82 -7.02 8.51
N PRO A 153 -4.01 -7.58 8.82
CA PRO A 153 -4.19 -8.61 9.83
C PRO A 153 -3.87 -10.01 9.29
N CYS A 154 -2.62 -10.20 8.86
CA CYS A 154 -2.12 -11.38 8.13
C CYS A 154 -1.09 -12.15 8.96
N PRO A 155 -1.47 -13.27 9.63
CA PRO A 155 -0.54 -14.06 10.44
C PRO A 155 0.67 -14.59 9.66
N PRO A 156 0.55 -15.13 8.42
CA PRO A 156 1.71 -15.57 7.66
C PRO A 156 2.70 -14.45 7.36
N TYR A 157 2.21 -13.27 6.95
CA TYR A 157 3.06 -12.11 6.70
C TYR A 157 3.77 -11.64 7.99
N TYR A 158 3.03 -11.52 9.09
CA TYR A 158 3.58 -11.11 10.38
C TYR A 158 4.70 -12.05 10.83
N SER A 159 4.46 -13.37 10.75
CA SER A 159 5.44 -14.38 11.14
C SER A 159 6.67 -14.37 10.23
N ALA A 160 6.50 -14.25 8.91
CA ALA A 160 7.61 -14.16 7.97
C ALA A 160 8.47 -12.90 8.24
N LYS A 161 7.84 -11.75 8.45
CA LYS A 161 8.54 -10.50 8.80
C LYS A 161 9.31 -10.64 10.12
N ALA A 162 8.70 -11.23 11.14
CA ALA A 162 9.36 -11.48 12.44
C ALA A 162 10.58 -12.39 12.31
N LEU A 163 10.49 -13.47 11.51
CA LEU A 163 11.60 -14.39 11.25
C LEU A 163 12.75 -13.70 10.52
N VAL A 164 12.46 -12.94 9.47
CA VAL A 164 13.49 -12.19 8.71
C VAL A 164 14.19 -11.18 9.60
N MET A 165 13.44 -10.40 10.38
CA MET A 165 14.02 -9.42 11.31
C MET A 165 14.83 -10.08 12.41
N GLY A 166 14.38 -11.22 12.93
CA GLY A 166 15.13 -12.03 13.90
C GLY A 166 16.46 -12.54 13.31
N ALA A 167 16.43 -13.09 12.10
CA ALA A 167 17.63 -13.55 11.41
C ALA A 167 18.62 -12.41 11.13
N MET A 168 18.14 -11.24 10.70
CA MET A 168 18.99 -10.06 10.50
C MET A 168 19.66 -9.63 11.81
N ARG A 169 18.92 -9.61 12.92
CA ARG A 169 19.47 -9.26 14.22
C ARG A 169 20.57 -10.23 14.69
N VAL A 170 20.35 -11.54 14.50
CA VAL A 170 21.35 -12.58 14.84
C VAL A 170 22.62 -12.44 13.99
N THR A 171 22.48 -12.07 12.71
CA THR A 171 23.62 -11.86 11.81
C THR A 171 24.27 -10.47 11.90
N GLY A 172 23.86 -9.63 12.86
CA GLY A 172 24.38 -8.29 13.05
C GLY A 172 23.96 -7.26 11.99
N ARG A 173 23.05 -7.64 11.09
CA ARG A 173 22.52 -6.73 10.06
C ARG A 173 21.43 -5.83 10.63
N LYS A 174 21.37 -4.60 10.15
CA LYS A 174 20.37 -3.61 10.57
C LYS A 174 19.28 -3.50 9.48
N SER A 175 18.03 -3.49 9.89
CA SER A 175 16.91 -3.12 9.04
C SER A 175 16.25 -1.87 9.59
N ARG A 176 15.79 -0.98 8.72
CA ARG A 176 14.97 0.17 9.13
C ARG A 176 13.50 -0.24 9.37
N SER A 177 13.08 -1.37 8.83
CA SER A 177 11.72 -1.89 9.08
C SER A 177 11.55 -2.27 10.54
N ILE A 178 10.36 -2.03 11.09
CA ILE A 178 9.96 -2.50 12.42
C ILE A 178 8.84 -3.53 12.28
N LEU A 179 8.71 -4.37 13.29
CA LEU A 179 7.56 -5.26 13.41
C LEU A 179 6.42 -4.49 14.05
N ASP A 180 5.23 -4.54 13.44
CA ASP A 180 4.03 -3.96 14.03
C ASP A 180 3.64 -4.66 15.34
N SER A 181 2.77 -4.04 16.12
CA SER A 181 2.18 -4.65 17.30
C SER A 181 1.47 -5.97 16.95
N PRO A 182 1.67 -7.07 17.71
CA PRO A 182 0.95 -8.32 17.48
C PRO A 182 -0.57 -8.18 17.57
N ARG A 183 -1.06 -7.06 18.12
CA ARG A 183 -2.49 -6.71 18.15
C ARG A 183 -3.10 -6.59 16.76
N VAL A 184 -2.30 -6.35 15.72
CA VAL A 184 -2.75 -6.33 14.31
C VAL A 184 -3.42 -7.66 13.91
N LEU A 185 -2.98 -8.78 14.47
CA LEU A 185 -3.58 -10.09 14.22
C LEU A 185 -4.99 -10.24 14.78
N LEU A 186 -5.37 -9.40 15.75
CA LEU A 186 -6.71 -9.36 16.36
C LEU A 186 -7.62 -8.34 15.67
N ALA A 187 -7.07 -7.50 14.79
CA ALA A 187 -7.83 -6.48 14.10
C ALA A 187 -8.86 -7.09 13.12
N PRO A 188 -9.99 -6.40 12.87
CA PRO A 188 -10.92 -6.81 11.84
C PRO A 188 -10.26 -6.86 10.46
N SER A 189 -10.60 -7.88 9.66
CA SER A 189 -10.16 -8.00 8.26
C SER A 189 -11.15 -7.41 7.25
N ARG A 190 -12.16 -6.71 7.73
CA ARG A 190 -13.18 -6.00 6.93
C ARG A 190 -13.23 -4.55 7.38
N PRO A 191 -13.68 -3.62 6.55
CA PRO A 191 -13.82 -2.22 6.92
C PRO A 191 -14.51 -2.02 8.27
N TYR A 192 -14.00 -1.08 9.05
CA TYR A 192 -14.55 -0.80 10.38
C TYR A 192 -14.20 0.63 10.82
N ARG A 193 -14.98 1.17 11.74
CA ARG A 193 -14.58 2.36 12.52
C ARG A 193 -13.72 1.90 13.68
N PRO A 194 -12.47 2.39 13.82
CA PRO A 194 -11.65 2.09 14.99
C PRO A 194 -12.28 2.63 16.28
N GLY A 195 -11.97 1.96 17.39
CA GLY A 195 -12.29 2.43 18.73
C GLY A 195 -11.14 3.20 19.38
N ARG A 196 -11.16 3.33 20.70
CA ARG A 196 -10.03 3.86 21.47
C ARG A 196 -8.75 3.06 21.21
N SER A 197 -8.88 1.74 21.07
CA SER A 197 -7.80 0.87 20.62
C SER A 197 -7.96 0.64 19.13
N TRP A 198 -7.00 1.05 18.33
CA TRP A 198 -7.04 1.05 16.86
C TRP A 198 -7.44 -0.31 16.26
N HIS A 199 -7.04 -1.42 16.88
CA HIS A 199 -7.32 -2.79 16.45
C HIS A 199 -8.73 -3.31 16.84
N ARG A 200 -9.57 -2.49 17.44
CA ARG A 200 -10.94 -2.84 17.84
C ARG A 200 -11.95 -1.93 17.18
N ARG A 201 -13.13 -2.47 16.92
CA ARG A 201 -14.28 -1.67 16.47
C ARG A 201 -14.70 -0.66 17.51
N GLY A 202 -15.16 0.52 17.04
CA GLY A 202 -15.66 1.59 17.88
C GLY A 202 -16.33 2.67 17.04
N ASN A 203 -16.09 3.94 17.36
CA ASN A 203 -16.84 5.07 16.82
C ASN A 203 -15.98 6.27 16.40
N ARG A 204 -14.69 6.06 16.14
CA ARG A 204 -13.84 7.13 15.60
C ARG A 204 -14.45 7.69 14.30
N PRO A 205 -14.24 8.98 13.99
CA PRO A 205 -14.80 9.59 12.78
C PRO A 205 -14.22 9.03 11.48
N LEU A 206 -12.95 8.59 11.49
CA LEU A 206 -12.32 7.94 10.34
C LEU A 206 -12.72 6.45 10.22
N ILE A 207 -12.59 5.90 9.02
CA ILE A 207 -12.79 4.48 8.74
C ILE A 207 -11.44 3.82 8.43
N GLU A 208 -11.24 2.62 8.93
CA GLU A 208 -10.15 1.74 8.51
C GLU A 208 -10.60 0.84 7.35
N LEU A 209 -9.80 0.83 6.29
CA LEU A 209 -9.94 -0.04 5.12
C LEU A 209 -8.79 -1.05 5.07
N PRO A 210 -8.87 -2.19 5.79
CA PRO A 210 -7.75 -3.12 5.92
C PRO A 210 -7.25 -3.62 4.57
N ILE A 211 -5.94 -3.86 4.48
CA ILE A 211 -5.30 -4.53 3.36
C ILE A 211 -5.83 -5.96 3.27
N GLN A 212 -6.04 -6.45 2.06
CA GLN A 212 -6.80 -7.66 1.81
C GLN A 212 -6.09 -8.92 2.32
N VAL A 213 -6.87 -9.74 3.00
CA VAL A 213 -6.54 -11.13 3.35
C VAL A 213 -7.69 -12.05 2.96
N THR A 214 -7.40 -13.35 2.79
CA THR A 214 -8.47 -14.35 2.60
C THR A 214 -9.35 -14.45 3.87
N PRO A 215 -10.66 -14.73 3.74
CA PRO A 215 -11.62 -14.60 4.86
C PRO A 215 -11.32 -15.44 6.11
N ILE A 216 -10.86 -16.68 5.95
CA ILE A 216 -10.70 -17.64 7.06
C ILE A 216 -9.24 -17.74 7.50
N LEU A 217 -8.37 -18.09 6.56
CA LEU A 217 -6.95 -18.34 6.85
C LEU A 217 -6.11 -17.07 6.93
N ARG A 218 -6.71 -15.93 6.58
CA ARG A 218 -6.02 -14.63 6.53
C ARG A 218 -4.69 -14.69 5.76
N LEU A 219 -4.66 -15.46 4.65
CA LEU A 219 -3.53 -15.47 3.73
C LEU A 219 -3.42 -14.11 3.03
N PRO A 220 -2.21 -13.64 2.73
CA PRO A 220 -2.02 -12.33 2.10
C PRO A 220 -2.62 -12.30 0.70
N VAL A 221 -3.35 -11.24 0.38
CA VAL A 221 -3.87 -10.95 -0.96
C VAL A 221 -3.39 -9.55 -1.33
N ILE A 222 -2.11 -9.47 -1.64
CA ILE A 222 -1.35 -8.26 -2.03
C ILE A 222 -0.65 -8.51 -3.36
N GLY A 223 -0.12 -7.47 -3.99
CA GLY A 223 0.56 -7.54 -5.28
C GLY A 223 1.60 -8.63 -5.36
N THR A 224 2.51 -8.65 -4.40
CA THR A 224 3.56 -9.66 -4.28
C THR A 224 2.99 -11.09 -4.26
N SER A 225 2.03 -11.38 -3.38
CA SER A 225 1.48 -12.73 -3.26
C SER A 225 0.69 -13.16 -4.50
N VAL A 226 -0.09 -12.26 -5.09
CA VAL A 226 -0.85 -12.52 -6.31
C VAL A 226 0.08 -12.71 -7.51
N GLY A 227 1.06 -11.82 -7.68
CA GLY A 227 2.01 -11.85 -8.80
C GLY A 227 2.89 -13.10 -8.80
N LEU A 228 3.48 -13.45 -7.64
CA LEU A 228 4.35 -14.61 -7.50
C LEU A 228 3.61 -15.94 -7.65
N ALA A 229 2.38 -16.02 -7.15
CA ALA A 229 1.58 -17.24 -7.23
C ALA A 229 1.14 -17.60 -8.66
N GLY A 230 1.09 -16.61 -9.55
CA GLY A 230 0.69 -16.77 -10.95
C GLY A 230 -0.82 -16.85 -11.18
N PRO A 231 -1.27 -16.87 -12.47
CA PRO A 231 -2.66 -16.62 -12.83
C PRO A 231 -3.69 -17.61 -12.24
N SER A 232 -3.35 -18.88 -12.11
CA SER A 232 -4.26 -19.89 -11.57
C SER A 232 -4.55 -19.68 -10.09
N VAL A 233 -3.52 -19.41 -9.30
CA VAL A 233 -3.67 -19.13 -7.86
C VAL A 233 -4.30 -17.76 -7.65
N ALA A 234 -3.96 -16.77 -8.47
CA ALA A 234 -4.61 -15.45 -8.45
C ALA A 234 -6.14 -15.56 -8.60
N ARG A 235 -6.64 -16.41 -9.53
CA ARG A 235 -8.08 -16.70 -9.66
C ARG A 235 -8.68 -17.33 -8.40
N LEU A 236 -7.96 -18.24 -7.75
CA LEU A 236 -8.42 -18.87 -6.50
C LEU A 236 -8.49 -17.86 -5.36
N LEU A 237 -7.49 -16.99 -5.23
CA LEU A 237 -7.48 -15.90 -4.24
C LEU A 237 -8.65 -14.93 -4.48
N ALA A 238 -8.88 -14.52 -5.73
CA ALA A 238 -10.01 -13.66 -6.09
C ALA A 238 -11.36 -14.33 -5.76
N LYS A 239 -11.54 -15.62 -6.09
CA LYS A 239 -12.74 -16.39 -5.74
C LYS A 239 -12.93 -16.48 -4.23
N ALA A 240 -11.85 -16.69 -3.44
CA ALA A 240 -11.93 -16.69 -1.98
C ALA A 240 -12.43 -15.35 -1.42
N CYS A 241 -12.03 -14.24 -2.04
CA CYS A 241 -12.45 -12.88 -1.64
C CYS A 241 -13.82 -12.48 -2.19
N SER A 242 -14.36 -13.16 -3.23
CA SER A 242 -15.56 -12.73 -3.96
C SER A 242 -16.86 -12.72 -3.14
N ARG A 243 -16.88 -13.32 -1.95
CA ARG A 243 -18.02 -13.28 -1.02
C ARG A 243 -18.00 -12.05 -0.09
N GLN A 244 -16.96 -11.23 -0.15
CA GLN A 244 -16.87 -9.98 0.62
C GLN A 244 -17.57 -8.85 -0.12
N SER A 245 -18.01 -7.82 0.61
CA SER A 245 -18.57 -6.60 0.02
C SER A 245 -17.49 -5.63 -0.48
N PHE A 246 -16.26 -5.77 0.05
CA PHE A 246 -15.12 -4.92 -0.29
C PHE A 246 -13.83 -5.75 -0.37
N VAL A 247 -13.01 -5.45 -1.37
CA VAL A 247 -11.66 -6.01 -1.57
C VAL A 247 -10.69 -4.85 -1.77
N ASN A 248 -9.64 -4.79 -0.95
CA ASN A 248 -8.56 -3.81 -1.05
C ASN A 248 -7.27 -4.53 -1.49
N LEU A 249 -7.04 -4.62 -2.79
CA LEU A 249 -5.79 -5.16 -3.33
C LEU A 249 -4.72 -4.07 -3.25
N GLU A 250 -3.77 -4.28 -2.37
CA GLU A 250 -2.61 -3.43 -2.22
C GLU A 250 -1.47 -3.95 -3.10
N LEU A 251 -0.75 -3.02 -3.73
CA LEU A 251 0.45 -3.22 -4.55
C LEU A 251 1.56 -2.28 -4.07
N HIS A 252 2.80 -2.65 -4.36
CA HIS A 252 3.93 -1.70 -4.35
C HIS A 252 4.41 -1.41 -5.79
N GLY A 253 5.10 -0.30 -5.99
CA GLY A 253 5.79 -0.05 -7.24
C GLY A 253 6.72 -1.21 -7.64
N MET A 254 7.35 -1.86 -6.67
CA MET A 254 8.22 -3.03 -6.85
C MET A 254 7.52 -4.21 -7.55
N ASP A 255 6.22 -4.38 -7.37
CA ASP A 255 5.46 -5.49 -7.98
C ASP A 255 5.44 -5.45 -9.51
N VAL A 256 5.80 -4.33 -10.12
CA VAL A 256 5.85 -4.16 -11.59
C VAL A 256 7.21 -3.69 -12.09
N LEU A 257 8.26 -3.74 -11.27
CA LEU A 257 9.64 -3.48 -11.67
C LEU A 257 10.37 -4.74 -12.08
N GLU A 258 11.48 -4.59 -12.81
CA GLU A 258 12.34 -5.67 -13.30
C GLU A 258 13.81 -5.37 -12.96
N PRO A 259 14.70 -6.38 -12.96
CA PRO A 259 16.14 -6.15 -12.75
C PRO A 259 16.75 -5.15 -13.73
N THR A 260 16.22 -5.10 -14.96
CA THR A 260 16.64 -4.17 -16.02
C THR A 260 16.34 -2.69 -15.74
N ASP A 261 15.51 -2.41 -14.73
CA ASP A 261 15.27 -1.03 -14.25
C ASP A 261 16.42 -0.53 -13.34
N GLY A 262 17.58 -1.20 -13.37
CA GLY A 262 18.74 -0.89 -12.54
C GLY A 262 18.75 -1.61 -11.18
N LEU A 263 17.90 -2.61 -11.00
CA LEU A 263 17.63 -3.25 -9.69
C LEU A 263 18.30 -4.62 -9.51
N SER A 264 19.31 -4.96 -10.33
CA SER A 264 19.99 -6.27 -10.26
C SER A 264 20.58 -6.58 -8.88
N ALA A 265 21.00 -5.57 -8.13
CA ALA A 265 21.51 -5.74 -6.77
C ALA A 265 20.42 -6.18 -5.76
N LEU A 266 19.14 -5.87 -6.02
CA LEU A 266 18.00 -6.30 -5.22
C LEU A 266 17.46 -7.67 -5.60
N GLU A 267 17.71 -8.16 -6.80
CA GLU A 267 17.16 -9.42 -7.32
C GLU A 267 17.34 -10.62 -6.38
N PRO A 268 18.50 -10.85 -5.72
CA PRO A 268 18.65 -11.94 -4.77
C PRO A 268 17.78 -11.82 -3.51
N ARG A 269 17.24 -10.64 -3.22
CA ARG A 269 16.51 -10.33 -1.98
C ARG A 269 15.04 -10.03 -2.20
N GLN A 270 14.67 -9.64 -3.43
CA GLN A 270 13.30 -9.33 -3.82
C GLN A 270 12.76 -10.42 -4.74
N PRO A 271 11.85 -11.28 -4.26
CA PRO A 271 11.30 -12.39 -5.05
C PRO A 271 10.60 -11.93 -6.32
N GLU A 272 10.01 -10.73 -6.30
CA GLU A 272 9.30 -10.13 -7.43
C GLU A 272 10.23 -9.98 -8.64
N LEU A 273 11.46 -9.54 -8.41
CA LEU A 273 12.45 -9.33 -9.48
C LEU A 273 12.92 -10.63 -10.15
N ARG A 274 12.73 -11.78 -9.50
CA ARG A 274 13.07 -13.13 -10.05
C ARG A 274 11.93 -13.73 -10.88
N THR A 275 10.77 -13.10 -10.90
CA THR A 275 9.60 -13.53 -11.67
C THR A 275 9.34 -12.53 -12.78
N SER A 276 9.19 -12.99 -14.03
CA SER A 276 8.98 -12.08 -15.17
C SER A 276 7.78 -11.16 -14.95
N LEU A 277 7.91 -9.91 -15.34
CA LEU A 277 6.85 -8.91 -15.27
C LEU A 277 5.57 -9.38 -15.96
N ASP A 278 5.69 -9.98 -17.15
CA ASP A 278 4.56 -10.51 -17.91
C ASP A 278 3.77 -11.55 -17.11
N ARG A 279 4.44 -12.48 -16.39
CA ARG A 279 3.75 -13.45 -15.53
C ARG A 279 3.02 -12.76 -14.38
N ARG A 280 3.63 -11.75 -13.75
CA ARG A 280 3.02 -10.99 -12.64
C ARG A 280 1.81 -10.20 -13.12
N LEU A 281 1.92 -9.51 -14.27
CA LEU A 281 0.80 -8.77 -14.85
C LEU A 281 -0.35 -9.70 -15.26
N ARG A 282 -0.06 -10.87 -15.85
CA ARG A 282 -1.12 -11.88 -16.13
C ARG A 282 -1.81 -12.38 -14.86
N ALA A 283 -1.09 -12.49 -13.75
CA ALA A 283 -1.70 -12.87 -12.47
C ALA A 283 -2.63 -11.78 -11.94
N LEU A 284 -2.20 -10.51 -11.99
CA LEU A 284 -3.02 -9.37 -11.62
C LEU A 284 -4.27 -9.26 -12.52
N SER A 285 -4.12 -9.42 -13.83
CA SER A 285 -5.24 -9.47 -14.77
C SER A 285 -6.24 -10.57 -14.41
N ALA A 286 -5.75 -11.79 -14.15
CA ALA A 286 -6.61 -12.91 -13.77
C ALA A 286 -7.36 -12.67 -12.45
N PHE A 287 -6.76 -11.94 -11.51
CA PHE A 287 -7.41 -11.53 -10.26
C PHE A 287 -8.53 -10.51 -10.53
N VAL A 288 -8.22 -9.44 -11.27
CA VAL A 288 -9.15 -8.37 -11.65
C VAL A 288 -10.36 -8.94 -12.41
N ASP A 289 -10.11 -9.73 -13.46
CA ASP A 289 -11.17 -10.31 -14.30
C ASP A 289 -12.09 -11.23 -13.49
N THR A 290 -11.52 -11.99 -12.53
CA THR A 290 -12.32 -12.87 -11.67
C THR A 290 -13.24 -12.07 -10.74
N LEU A 291 -12.76 -10.97 -10.15
CA LEU A 291 -13.62 -10.10 -9.33
C LEU A 291 -14.65 -9.36 -10.17
N ARG A 292 -14.29 -8.91 -11.37
CA ARG A 292 -15.23 -8.27 -12.31
C ARG A 292 -16.35 -9.22 -12.69
N ALA A 293 -16.02 -10.46 -13.05
CA ALA A 293 -17.01 -11.51 -13.34
C ALA A 293 -17.88 -11.85 -12.12
N ALA A 294 -17.38 -11.64 -10.90
CA ALA A 294 -18.16 -11.77 -9.66
C ALA A 294 -19.01 -10.54 -9.33
N GLY A 295 -19.05 -9.52 -10.20
CA GLY A 295 -19.89 -8.32 -10.05
C GLY A 295 -19.31 -7.23 -9.16
N PHE A 296 -17.97 -7.18 -9.02
CA PHE A 296 -17.30 -6.07 -8.34
C PHE A 296 -17.18 -4.85 -9.26
N SER A 297 -17.42 -3.67 -8.69
CA SER A 297 -17.07 -2.38 -9.29
C SER A 297 -15.73 -1.92 -8.75
N PHE A 298 -14.85 -1.49 -9.66
CA PHE A 298 -13.54 -0.94 -9.28
C PHE A 298 -13.67 0.55 -9.01
N VAL A 299 -13.22 1.00 -7.83
CA VAL A 299 -13.35 2.37 -7.35
C VAL A 299 -12.08 2.79 -6.60
N ARG A 300 -11.86 4.09 -6.47
CA ARG A 300 -10.79 4.64 -5.61
C ARG A 300 -11.09 4.31 -4.14
N LEU A 301 -10.05 4.23 -3.31
CA LEU A 301 -10.24 3.98 -1.86
C LEU A 301 -11.10 5.07 -1.18
N SER A 302 -10.95 6.33 -1.59
CA SER A 302 -11.76 7.43 -1.07
C SER A 302 -13.25 7.24 -1.36
N GLU A 303 -13.61 6.77 -2.56
CA GLU A 303 -15.00 6.46 -2.93
C GLU A 303 -15.52 5.25 -2.14
N ALA A 304 -14.69 4.20 -2.01
CA ALA A 304 -15.03 3.06 -1.18
C ALA A 304 -15.26 3.46 0.29
N ALA A 305 -14.42 4.31 0.85
CA ALA A 305 -14.55 4.83 2.21
C ALA A 305 -15.87 5.56 2.41
N GLU A 306 -16.26 6.41 1.46
CA GLU A 306 -17.52 7.16 1.51
C GLU A 306 -18.75 6.24 1.46
N GLU A 307 -18.72 5.22 0.58
CA GLU A 307 -19.84 4.29 0.44
C GLU A 307 -19.96 3.37 1.67
N LEU A 308 -18.83 2.80 2.12
CA LEU A 308 -18.82 1.86 3.24
C LEU A 308 -19.13 2.53 4.58
N ARG A 309 -18.76 3.81 4.75
CA ARG A 309 -19.06 4.60 5.95
C ARG A 309 -20.57 4.67 6.25
N LYS A 310 -21.43 4.62 5.23
CA LYS A 310 -22.89 4.69 5.38
C LYS A 310 -23.47 3.45 6.09
N GLY A 311 -22.75 2.34 6.05
CA GLY A 311 -23.17 1.07 6.65
C GLY A 311 -22.43 0.69 7.95
N LEU A 312 -21.54 1.55 8.45
CA LEU A 312 -20.75 1.37 9.67
C LEU A 312 -21.11 2.42 10.70
#